data_d23cc609d7ea1b9599bb6a3e919531f6
#
_entry.id   d23cc609d7ea1b9599bb6a3e919531f6
#
_cell.length_a   1.000
_cell.length_b   1.000
_cell.length_c   1.000
_cell.angle_alpha   90.00
_cell.angle_beta   90.00
_cell.angle_gamma   90.00
#
_symmetry.space_group_name_H-M   'P 1'
#
loop_
_entity.id
_entity.type
_entity.pdbx_description
1 polymer ?
#
loop_
_entity_poly.entity_id
_entity_poly.type
_entity_poly.pdbx_seq_one_letter_code
_entity_poly.pdbx_strand_id
1 'polypeptide(L)'
;MHCKYIIQGYTEDGRKFRPSDWIDRISSMGATYFNQRLVYSDLLHPELYEGQKCLIIDTEMEIKNPGMFQYVMNFVKSNGLKMFKICDIDESKLGS
;
A
#
# COMPACT_ATOMS: atom_id res chain seq x y z
N MET A 1 17.57 -9.17 2.52
CA MET A 1 16.95 -7.90 2.93
C MET A 1 15.53 -7.85 2.44
N HIS A 2 14.59 -7.65 3.35
CA HIS A 2 13.17 -7.60 3.01
C HIS A 2 12.74 -6.14 2.89
N CYS A 3 12.04 -5.81 1.82
CA CYS A 3 11.65 -4.43 1.53
C CYS A 3 10.16 -4.32 1.28
N LYS A 4 9.62 -3.15 1.56
CA LYS A 4 8.23 -2.80 1.26
C LYS A 4 8.17 -1.38 0.71
N TYR A 5 7.16 -1.13 -0.12
CA TYR A 5 6.85 0.23 -0.56
C TYR A 5 5.76 0.81 0.31
N ILE A 6 5.95 2.03 0.73
CA ILE A 6 4.99 2.80 1.53
C ILE A 6 4.42 3.88 0.63
N ILE A 7 3.12 3.84 0.38
CA ILE A 7 2.45 4.82 -0.48
C ILE A 7 1.56 5.68 0.38
N GLN A 8 1.89 6.96 0.45
CA GLN A 8 1.18 7.91 1.29
C GLN A 8 -0.06 8.45 0.59
N GLY A 9 -1.00 8.96 1.37
CA GLY A 9 -2.24 9.53 0.84
C GLY A 9 -2.10 10.97 0.36
N TYR A 10 -0.90 11.37 -0.03
CA TYR A 10 -0.60 12.72 -0.51
C TYR A 10 0.15 12.65 -1.83
N THR A 11 -0.07 13.67 -2.66
CA THR A 11 0.71 13.82 -3.87
C THR A 11 2.08 14.41 -3.56
N GLU A 12 3.00 14.35 -4.53
CA GLU A 12 4.35 14.86 -4.33
C GLU A 12 4.38 16.37 -4.08
N ASP A 13 3.36 17.09 -4.53
CA ASP A 13 3.23 18.52 -4.26
C ASP A 13 2.52 18.83 -2.92
N GLY A 14 2.26 17.81 -2.11
CA GLY A 14 1.75 17.99 -0.76
C GLY A 14 0.24 18.03 -0.63
N ARG A 15 -0.51 17.80 -1.70
CA ARG A 15 -1.97 17.79 -1.64
C ARG A 15 -2.50 16.43 -1.24
N LYS A 16 -3.56 16.45 -0.43
CA LYS A 16 -4.23 15.21 -0.07
C LYS A 16 -4.91 14.61 -1.30
N PHE A 17 -4.64 13.34 -1.57
CA PHE A 17 -5.23 12.64 -2.71
C PHE A 17 -6.66 12.23 -2.39
N ARG A 18 -7.57 12.47 -3.32
CA ARG A 18 -8.99 12.13 -3.16
C ARG A 18 -9.45 11.23 -4.29
N PRO A 19 -10.42 10.35 -4.03
CA PRO A 19 -11.15 10.16 -2.77
C PRO A 19 -10.26 9.49 -1.71
N SER A 20 -10.47 9.83 -0.44
CA SER A 20 -9.59 9.38 0.65
C SER A 20 -9.69 7.87 0.92
N ASP A 21 -10.68 7.19 0.38
CA ASP A 21 -10.85 5.74 0.53
C ASP A 21 -10.08 4.92 -0.52
N TRP A 22 -9.23 5.57 -1.32
CA TRP A 22 -8.47 4.88 -2.37
C TRP A 22 -7.61 3.75 -1.82
N ILE A 23 -7.08 3.92 -0.60
CA ILE A 23 -6.23 2.91 0.04
C ILE A 23 -7.04 1.63 0.27
N ASP A 24 -8.23 1.77 0.84
CA ASP A 24 -9.09 0.62 1.10
C ASP A 24 -9.57 -0.03 -0.19
N ARG A 25 -9.87 0.77 -1.22
CA ARG A 25 -10.32 0.24 -2.50
C ARG A 25 -9.24 -0.60 -3.18
N ILE A 26 -8.00 -0.09 -3.22
CA ILE A 26 -6.91 -0.83 -3.81
C ILE A 26 -6.58 -2.07 -2.97
N SER A 27 -6.55 -1.93 -1.65
CA SER A 27 -6.30 -3.06 -0.77
C SER A 27 -7.31 -4.19 -0.98
N SER A 28 -8.57 -3.85 -1.21
CA SER A 28 -9.62 -4.84 -1.40
C SER A 28 -9.45 -5.63 -2.70
N MET A 29 -8.78 -5.08 -3.69
CA MET A 29 -8.54 -5.79 -4.96
C MET A 29 -7.68 -7.03 -4.78
N GLY A 30 -6.78 -7.03 -3.79
CA GLY A 30 -5.94 -8.19 -3.48
C GLY A 30 -6.42 -9.00 -2.30
N ALA A 31 -7.60 -8.67 -1.76
CA ALA A 31 -8.11 -9.31 -0.56
C ALA A 31 -8.93 -10.57 -0.89
N THR A 32 -9.14 -11.37 0.14
CA THR A 32 -9.99 -12.57 0.04
C THR A 32 -11.07 -12.50 1.09
N TYR A 33 -12.15 -13.27 0.90
CA TYR A 33 -13.18 -13.42 1.91
C TYR A 33 -12.96 -14.70 2.69
N PHE A 34 -13.01 -14.57 4.00
CA PHE A 34 -12.90 -15.70 4.91
C PHE A 34 -13.90 -15.52 6.04
N ASN A 35 -14.78 -16.50 6.24
CA ASN A 35 -15.84 -16.42 7.23
C ASN A 35 -16.65 -15.12 7.11
N GLN A 36 -17.02 -14.76 5.87
CA GLN A 36 -17.79 -13.55 5.56
C GLN A 36 -17.08 -12.23 5.93
N ARG A 37 -15.76 -12.30 6.11
CA ARG A 37 -14.93 -11.12 6.37
C ARG A 37 -13.99 -10.85 5.24
N LEU A 38 -13.76 -9.58 4.96
CA LEU A 38 -12.73 -9.17 4.00
C LEU A 38 -11.37 -9.22 4.69
N VAL A 39 -10.48 -10.04 4.15
CA VAL A 39 -9.13 -10.19 4.69
C VAL A 39 -8.12 -9.67 3.67
N TYR A 40 -7.39 -8.63 4.01
CA TYR A 40 -6.38 -8.06 3.14
C TYR A 40 -5.17 -8.97 3.03
N SER A 41 -4.55 -8.95 1.86
CA SER A 41 -3.31 -9.68 1.62
C SER A 41 -2.17 -9.10 2.47
N ASP A 42 -1.28 -9.97 2.96
CA ASP A 42 -0.06 -9.50 3.62
C ASP A 42 0.83 -8.71 2.67
N LEU A 43 0.66 -8.92 1.37
CA LEU A 43 1.47 -8.25 0.35
C LEU A 43 0.89 -6.91 -0.09
N LEU A 44 -0.35 -6.62 0.27
CA LEU A 44 -1.03 -5.38 -0.15
C LEU A 44 -2.14 -5.08 0.86
N HIS A 45 -1.91 -4.10 1.73
CA HIS A 45 -2.87 -3.78 2.78
C HIS A 45 -2.65 -2.36 3.31
N PRO A 46 -3.66 -1.78 3.98
CA PRO A 46 -3.48 -0.50 4.65
C PRO A 46 -2.76 -0.68 5.98
N GLU A 47 -1.93 0.29 6.33
CA GLU A 47 -1.22 0.32 7.61
C GLU A 47 -1.03 1.76 8.05
N LEU A 48 -0.89 1.96 9.33
CA LEU A 48 -0.46 3.25 9.86
C LEU A 48 1.07 3.31 9.79
N TYR A 49 1.58 4.40 9.24
CA TYR A 49 3.00 4.69 9.23
C TYR A 49 3.20 6.08 9.77
N GLU A 50 3.88 6.20 10.89
CA GLU A 50 4.08 7.46 11.59
C GLU A 50 2.77 8.21 11.82
N GLY A 51 1.74 7.45 12.22
CA GLY A 51 0.43 8.00 12.55
C GLY A 51 -0.48 8.27 11.37
N GLN A 52 -0.04 8.00 10.14
CA GLN A 52 -0.85 8.25 8.95
C GLN A 52 -1.16 6.95 8.22
N LYS A 53 -2.39 6.85 7.71
CA LYS A 53 -2.80 5.68 6.96
C LYS A 53 -2.12 5.68 5.59
N CYS A 54 -1.45 4.59 5.28
CA CYS A 54 -0.72 4.41 4.03
C CYS A 54 -1.09 3.07 3.40
N LEU A 55 -0.80 2.94 2.11
CA LEU A 55 -0.90 1.65 1.44
C LEU A 55 0.48 1.00 1.45
N ILE A 56 0.54 -0.22 1.93
CA ILE A 56 1.78 -0.99 1.97
C ILE A 56 1.74 -2.05 0.88
N ILE A 57 2.77 -2.09 0.05
CA ILE A 57 2.91 -3.15 -0.94
C ILE A 57 4.28 -3.81 -0.76
N ASP A 58 4.27 -5.12 -0.52
CA ASP A 58 5.49 -5.89 -0.34
C ASP A 58 6.16 -6.11 -1.68
N THR A 59 7.49 -6.03 -1.71
CA THR A 59 8.25 -6.24 -2.95
C THR A 59 8.06 -7.65 -3.51
N GLU A 60 7.70 -8.63 -2.68
CA GLU A 60 7.40 -9.98 -3.16
C GLU A 60 6.20 -10.01 -4.10
N MET A 61 5.32 -9.01 -4.05
CA MET A 61 4.18 -8.97 -4.95
C MET A 61 4.61 -8.86 -6.41
N GLU A 62 5.76 -8.27 -6.67
CA GLU A 62 6.31 -8.21 -8.03
C GLU A 62 6.50 -9.59 -8.62
N ILE A 63 6.84 -10.57 -7.76
CA ILE A 63 7.04 -11.95 -8.17
C ILE A 63 5.75 -12.76 -8.12
N LYS A 64 5.00 -12.62 -7.03
CA LYS A 64 3.82 -13.45 -6.78
C LYS A 64 2.58 -13.02 -7.55
N ASN A 65 2.44 -11.72 -7.79
CA ASN A 65 1.32 -11.20 -8.57
C ASN A 65 1.76 -9.96 -9.33
N PRO A 66 2.54 -10.15 -10.41
CA PRO A 66 3.11 -9.02 -11.15
C PRO A 66 2.05 -8.10 -11.77
N GLY A 67 0.90 -8.64 -12.14
CA GLY A 67 -0.18 -7.82 -12.68
C GLY A 67 -0.70 -6.81 -11.68
N MET A 68 -0.95 -7.26 -10.46
CA MET A 68 -1.41 -6.38 -9.39
C MET A 68 -0.32 -5.37 -9.00
N PHE A 69 0.92 -5.83 -8.91
CA PHE A 69 2.04 -4.96 -8.59
C PHE A 69 2.14 -3.82 -9.62
N GLN A 70 2.07 -4.17 -10.90
CA GLN A 70 2.15 -3.17 -11.97
C GLN A 70 0.97 -2.21 -11.94
N TYR A 71 -0.22 -2.72 -11.64
CA TYR A 71 -1.40 -1.88 -11.51
C TYR A 71 -1.20 -0.80 -10.44
N VAL A 72 -0.72 -1.21 -9.26
CA VAL A 72 -0.50 -0.28 -8.16
C VAL A 72 0.58 0.74 -8.52
N MET A 73 1.68 0.29 -9.12
CA MET A 73 2.77 1.19 -9.50
C MET A 73 2.31 2.21 -10.54
N ASN A 74 1.51 1.78 -11.51
CA ASN A 74 0.95 2.69 -12.52
C ASN A 74 -0.01 3.70 -11.88
N PHE A 75 -0.79 3.25 -10.91
CA PHE A 75 -1.70 4.12 -10.18
C PHE A 75 -0.93 5.21 -9.44
N VAL A 76 0.14 4.84 -8.76
CA VAL A 76 0.99 5.78 -8.02
C VAL A 76 1.59 6.82 -8.98
N LYS A 77 2.14 6.36 -10.09
CA LYS A 77 2.76 7.25 -11.08
C LYS A 77 1.75 8.20 -11.71
N SER A 78 0.60 7.64 -12.13
CA SER A 78 -0.42 8.43 -12.82
C SER A 78 -1.00 9.54 -11.96
N ASN A 79 -1.01 9.34 -10.65
CA ASN A 79 -1.60 10.30 -9.73
C ASN A 79 -0.57 11.10 -8.94
N GLY A 80 0.72 10.87 -9.20
CA GLY A 80 1.79 11.61 -8.54
C GLY A 80 1.84 11.42 -7.04
N LEU A 81 1.52 10.23 -6.56
CA LEU A 81 1.49 9.95 -5.13
C LEU A 81 2.89 9.79 -4.58
N LYS A 82 3.06 10.20 -3.33
CA LYS A 82 4.32 10.00 -2.62
C LYS A 82 4.50 8.52 -2.30
N MET A 83 5.64 7.98 -2.66
CA MET A 83 5.99 6.61 -2.39
C MET A 83 7.46 6.51 -2.05
N PHE A 84 7.79 5.67 -1.08
CA PHE A 84 9.18 5.38 -0.77
C PHE A 84 9.32 3.92 -0.40
N LYS A 85 10.56 3.42 -0.52
CA LYS A 85 10.88 2.03 -0.24
C LYS A 85 11.62 1.94 1.08
N ILE A 86 11.17 1.04 1.94
CA ILE A 86 11.82 0.77 3.22
C ILE A 86 12.28 -0.67 3.23
N CYS A 87 13.54 -0.89 3.58
CA CYS A 87 14.12 -2.23 3.73
C CYS A 87 14.45 -2.48 5.18
N ASP A 88 14.36 -3.74 5.61
CA ASP A 88 14.58 -4.15 7.00
C ASP A 88 13.69 -3.34 7.95
N ILE A 89 12.38 -3.38 7.67
CA ILE A 89 11.40 -2.56 8.36
C ILE A 89 11.39 -2.82 9.86
N ASP A 90 11.47 -1.73 10.63
CA ASP A 90 11.21 -1.75 12.06
C ASP A 90 9.69 -1.76 12.24
N GLU A 91 9.14 -2.91 12.62
CA GLU A 91 7.70 -3.08 12.76
C GLU A 91 7.09 -2.20 13.84
N SER A 92 7.92 -1.67 14.75
CA SER A 92 7.42 -0.74 15.77
C SER A 92 6.89 0.56 15.15
N LYS A 93 7.28 0.89 13.93
CA LYS A 93 6.78 2.06 13.23
C LYS A 93 5.50 1.81 12.45
N LEU A 94 5.18 0.54 12.18
CA LEU A 94 3.95 0.17 11.52
C LEU A 94 2.88 -0.11 12.58
N GLY A 95 1.65 0.28 12.27
CA GLY A 95 0.54 0.06 13.19
C GLY A 95 0.45 1.05 14.34
N SER A 96 1.24 2.09 14.31
CA SER A 96 1.26 3.09 15.39
C SER A 96 0.47 4.36 15.04
#